data_a32c77e0a2f63dce4568b7850ae2772b
#
_entry.id   a32c77e0a2f63dce4568b7850ae2772b
#
_cell.length_a   1.000
_cell.length_b   1.000
_cell.length_c   1.000
_cell.angle_alpha   90.00
_cell.angle_beta   90.00
_cell.angle_gamma   90.00
#
_symmetry.space_group_name_H-M   'P 1'
#
loop_
_entity.id
_entity.type
_entity.pdbx_description
1 polymer ?
#
loop_
_entity_poly.entity_id
_entity_poly.type
_entity_poly.pdbx_seq_one_letter_code
_entity_poly.pdbx_strand_id
1 'polypeptide(L)'
;MRSKLPAWSPRTLMWASVVVAIMTITLKTLAWWITDSVGLLSDAMESLVNLASAVFGLVMVTVAARPADAEHPYGHHKAEYFSSGFEGILIIVAAIGIIWTASHRIFDPQPIEQVGLGLALSIISSVLNGLLAWVMFGAAKTHRSIALEADAKHLVTDVWTSVGVVMGIGLVSLTGWLWLDALVAIAVALNILKEGVHLIWRSSQGLMDEAVEPEVIAKIQETLAGFAHQRDEVSIIRFDHVTT
;
A
#
# COMPACT_ATOMS: atom_id res chain seq x y z
N MET A 1 -3.59 4.09 28.67
CA MET A 1 -2.34 4.85 28.43
C MET A 1 -2.25 5.18 26.95
N ARG A 2 -2.60 6.41 26.52
CA ARG A 2 -2.38 6.85 25.14
C ARG A 2 -0.89 7.18 25.03
N SER A 3 -0.13 6.34 24.35
CA SER A 3 1.25 6.67 23.98
C SER A 3 1.21 7.92 23.11
N LYS A 4 1.78 9.01 23.60
CA LYS A 4 2.00 10.23 22.81
C LYS A 4 3.12 9.91 21.82
N LEU A 5 2.78 9.27 20.70
CA LEU A 5 3.69 9.24 19.56
C LEU A 5 3.92 10.72 19.13
N PRO A 6 5.14 11.09 18.77
CA PRO A 6 5.41 12.44 18.28
C PRO A 6 4.49 12.72 17.08
N ALA A 7 3.88 13.90 17.04
CA ALA A 7 2.99 14.34 15.98
C ALA A 7 3.80 14.65 14.71
N TRP A 8 4.35 13.63 14.07
CA TRP A 8 5.10 13.77 12.82
C TRP A 8 4.12 14.12 11.70
N SER A 9 4.50 15.06 10.85
CA SER A 9 3.66 15.45 9.72
C SER A 9 3.54 14.32 8.69
N PRO A 10 2.44 14.24 7.93
CA PRO A 10 2.29 13.26 6.85
C PRO A 10 3.47 13.27 5.89
N ARG A 11 3.95 14.45 5.52
CA ARG A 11 5.11 14.62 4.64
C ARG A 11 6.40 14.02 5.24
N THR A 12 6.63 14.19 6.55
CA THR A 12 7.82 13.62 7.22
C THR A 12 7.77 12.11 7.22
N LEU A 13 6.58 11.52 7.44
CA LEU A 13 6.40 10.07 7.43
C LEU A 13 6.52 9.48 6.02
N MET A 14 6.05 10.18 5.00
CA MET A 14 6.29 9.78 3.61
C MET A 14 7.77 9.82 3.24
N TRP A 15 8.55 10.80 3.71
CA TRP A 15 10.00 10.78 3.57
C TRP A 15 10.65 9.60 4.29
N ALA A 16 10.17 9.25 5.48
CA ALA A 16 10.64 8.07 6.21
C ALA A 16 10.31 6.79 5.42
N SER A 17 9.12 6.72 4.79
CA SER A 17 8.74 5.60 3.91
C SER A 17 9.70 5.44 2.73
N VAL A 18 10.05 6.52 2.04
CA VAL A 18 11.04 6.48 0.95
C VAL A 18 12.40 5.94 1.44
N VAL A 19 12.89 6.42 2.59
CA VAL A 19 14.16 5.96 3.15
C VAL A 19 14.11 4.48 3.51
N VAL A 20 13.04 4.04 4.19
CA VAL A 20 12.87 2.62 4.55
C VAL A 20 12.70 1.77 3.30
N ALA A 21 11.96 2.23 2.29
CA ALA A 21 11.81 1.52 1.02
C ALA A 21 13.17 1.32 0.31
N ILE A 22 14.08 2.32 0.32
CA ILE A 22 15.44 2.16 -0.21
C ILE A 22 16.23 1.11 0.58
N MET A 23 16.10 1.11 1.90
CA MET A 23 16.77 0.13 2.75
C MET A 23 16.23 -1.29 2.50
N THR A 24 14.92 -1.45 2.47
CA THR A 24 14.27 -2.76 2.32
C THR A 24 14.50 -3.36 0.94
N ILE A 25 14.40 -2.57 -0.14
CA ILE A 25 14.72 -3.06 -1.49
C ILE A 25 16.18 -3.51 -1.60
N THR A 26 17.10 -2.78 -0.97
CA THR A 26 18.52 -3.17 -0.96
C THR A 26 18.71 -4.50 -0.26
N LEU A 27 18.13 -4.68 0.94
CA LEU A 27 18.22 -5.91 1.72
C LEU A 27 17.59 -7.10 0.99
N LYS A 28 16.39 -6.92 0.42
CA LYS A 28 15.64 -7.98 -0.29
C LYS A 28 16.30 -8.36 -1.62
N THR A 29 16.83 -7.36 -2.36
CA THR A 29 17.60 -7.63 -3.59
C THR A 29 18.89 -8.41 -3.29
N LEU A 30 19.60 -8.06 -2.22
CA LEU A 30 20.77 -8.82 -1.77
C LEU A 30 20.37 -10.24 -1.35
N ALA A 31 19.26 -10.41 -0.62
CA ALA A 31 18.75 -11.72 -0.22
C ALA A 31 18.48 -12.60 -1.45
N TRP A 32 17.77 -12.08 -2.45
CA TRP A 32 17.56 -12.77 -3.72
C TRP A 32 18.87 -13.10 -4.43
N TRP A 33 19.76 -12.10 -4.57
CA TRP A 33 21.04 -12.26 -5.31
C TRP A 33 21.92 -13.39 -4.77
N ILE A 34 21.96 -13.55 -3.45
CA ILE A 34 22.82 -14.58 -2.81
C ILE A 34 22.14 -15.94 -2.69
N THR A 35 20.83 -16.03 -2.85
CA THR A 35 20.06 -17.28 -2.68
C THR A 35 19.56 -17.86 -3.99
N ASP A 36 19.40 -17.03 -5.02
CA ASP A 36 18.72 -17.33 -6.28
C ASP A 36 17.27 -17.86 -6.11
N SER A 37 16.62 -17.53 -4.98
CA SER A 37 15.24 -17.92 -4.70
C SER A 37 14.24 -17.03 -5.44
N VAL A 38 13.29 -17.63 -6.18
CA VAL A 38 12.22 -16.90 -6.87
C VAL A 38 11.22 -16.30 -5.87
N GLY A 39 11.06 -16.93 -4.71
CA GLY A 39 10.28 -16.37 -3.61
C GLY A 39 10.89 -15.05 -3.10
N LEU A 40 12.21 -15.00 -2.90
CA LEU A 40 12.90 -13.76 -2.51
C LEU A 40 12.96 -12.74 -3.65
N LEU A 41 12.97 -13.18 -4.92
CA LEU A 41 12.81 -12.28 -6.06
C LEU A 41 11.44 -11.59 -6.02
N SER A 42 10.37 -12.32 -5.73
CA SER A 42 9.03 -11.73 -5.62
C SER A 42 8.96 -10.69 -4.50
N ASP A 43 9.58 -10.98 -3.36
CA ASP A 43 9.70 -10.07 -2.22
C ASP A 43 10.51 -8.80 -2.56
N ALA A 44 11.58 -8.93 -3.37
CA ALA A 44 12.35 -7.79 -3.86
C ALA A 44 11.58 -6.94 -4.89
N MET A 45 10.82 -7.58 -5.79
CA MET A 45 9.98 -6.88 -6.78
C MET A 45 8.86 -6.09 -6.11
N GLU A 46 8.23 -6.65 -5.07
CA GLU A 46 7.25 -5.94 -4.25
C GLU A 46 7.86 -4.70 -3.58
N SER A 47 9.07 -4.82 -3.02
CA SER A 47 9.79 -3.67 -2.45
C SER A 47 10.19 -2.61 -3.48
N LEU A 48 10.41 -2.98 -4.74
CA LEU A 48 10.60 -2.02 -5.84
C LEU A 48 9.32 -1.22 -6.10
N VAL A 49 8.17 -1.88 -6.09
CA VAL A 49 6.86 -1.22 -6.19
C VAL A 49 6.68 -0.27 -5.01
N ASN A 50 6.98 -0.70 -3.78
CA ASN A 50 6.88 0.12 -2.58
C ASN A 50 7.71 1.41 -2.69
N LEU A 51 8.95 1.31 -3.19
CA LEU A 51 9.79 2.49 -3.39
C LEU A 51 9.18 3.45 -4.41
N ALA A 52 8.73 2.93 -5.56
CA ALA A 52 8.10 3.76 -6.60
C ALA A 52 6.82 4.42 -6.08
N SER A 53 5.98 3.68 -5.35
CA SER A 53 4.74 4.17 -4.72
C SER A 53 5.02 5.21 -3.64
N ALA A 54 6.01 4.99 -2.78
CA ALA A 54 6.39 5.95 -1.74
C ALA A 54 6.86 7.28 -2.32
N VAL A 55 7.67 7.25 -3.39
CA VAL A 55 8.12 8.46 -4.09
C VAL A 55 6.95 9.18 -4.75
N PHE A 56 6.10 8.45 -5.48
CA PHE A 56 4.95 9.03 -6.15
C PHE A 56 3.92 9.55 -5.14
N GLY A 57 3.66 8.80 -4.06
CA GLY A 57 2.80 9.20 -2.95
C GLY A 57 3.27 10.48 -2.27
N LEU A 58 4.58 10.62 -2.04
CA LEU A 58 5.16 11.87 -1.49
C LEU A 58 4.87 13.08 -2.39
N VAL A 59 4.99 12.91 -3.71
CA VAL A 59 4.67 13.97 -4.67
C VAL A 59 3.17 14.30 -4.60
N MET A 60 2.30 13.29 -4.64
CA MET A 60 0.85 13.49 -4.65
C MET A 60 0.32 14.07 -3.34
N VAL A 61 0.81 13.64 -2.17
CA VAL A 61 0.47 14.26 -0.87
C VAL A 61 0.92 15.72 -0.82
N THR A 62 2.05 16.05 -1.43
CA THR A 62 2.52 17.43 -1.51
C THR A 62 1.63 18.28 -2.42
N VAL A 63 1.14 17.71 -3.53
CA VAL A 63 0.16 18.36 -4.42
C VAL A 63 -1.19 18.52 -3.73
N ALA A 64 -1.68 17.47 -3.07
CA ALA A 64 -2.97 17.47 -2.36
C ALA A 64 -3.04 18.53 -1.25
N ALA A 65 -1.90 18.86 -0.64
CA ALA A 65 -1.80 19.90 0.39
C ALA A 65 -1.85 21.34 -0.17
N ARG A 66 -1.87 21.55 -1.49
CA ARG A 66 -2.00 22.90 -2.07
C ARG A 66 -3.41 23.42 -1.88
N PRO A 67 -3.56 24.73 -1.59
CA PRO A 67 -4.89 25.34 -1.52
C PRO A 67 -5.59 25.34 -2.88
N ALA A 68 -6.90 25.57 -2.86
CA ALA A 68 -7.66 25.82 -4.08
C ALA A 68 -7.10 27.00 -4.87
N ASP A 69 -7.09 26.88 -6.19
CA ASP A 69 -6.65 27.91 -7.14
C ASP A 69 -7.70 28.09 -8.26
N ALA A 70 -7.40 28.93 -9.25
CA ALA A 70 -8.33 29.22 -10.33
C ALA A 70 -8.62 28.02 -11.24
N GLU A 71 -7.67 27.09 -11.37
CA GLU A 71 -7.81 25.88 -12.19
C GLU A 71 -8.46 24.74 -11.38
N HIS A 72 -8.27 24.73 -10.05
CA HIS A 72 -8.80 23.72 -9.14
C HIS A 72 -9.58 24.37 -7.99
N PRO A 73 -10.82 24.87 -8.23
CA PRO A 73 -11.59 25.62 -7.25
C PRO A 73 -11.94 24.82 -5.97
N TYR A 74 -11.96 23.47 -6.06
CA TYR A 74 -12.25 22.58 -4.93
C TYR A 74 -10.99 22.06 -4.24
N GLY A 75 -9.77 22.54 -4.65
CA GLY A 75 -8.50 22.08 -4.13
C GLY A 75 -7.95 20.87 -4.86
N HIS A 76 -6.85 20.31 -4.32
CA HIS A 76 -6.06 19.28 -4.99
C HIS A 76 -6.16 17.91 -4.31
N HIS A 77 -7.11 17.70 -3.38
CA HIS A 77 -7.19 16.49 -2.56
C HIS A 77 -7.30 15.19 -3.36
N LYS A 78 -7.91 15.23 -4.55
CA LYS A 78 -8.01 14.06 -5.44
C LYS A 78 -6.65 13.54 -5.96
N ALA A 79 -5.58 14.32 -5.81
CA ALA A 79 -4.24 13.87 -6.16
C ALA A 79 -3.82 12.60 -5.40
N GLU A 80 -4.31 12.37 -4.18
CA GLU A 80 -4.02 11.14 -3.42
C GLU A 80 -4.61 9.89 -4.09
N TYR A 81 -5.76 9.98 -4.78
CA TYR A 81 -6.33 8.86 -5.53
C TYR A 81 -5.48 8.47 -6.74
N PHE A 82 -4.86 9.44 -7.43
CA PHE A 82 -3.92 9.13 -8.51
C PHE A 82 -2.74 8.32 -8.01
N SER A 83 -2.25 8.61 -6.79
CA SER A 83 -1.19 7.84 -6.16
C SER A 83 -1.59 6.37 -5.98
N SER A 84 -2.75 6.14 -5.39
CA SER A 84 -3.26 4.78 -5.16
C SER A 84 -3.52 4.02 -6.46
N GLY A 85 -4.02 4.68 -7.50
CA GLY A 85 -4.22 4.07 -8.81
C GLY A 85 -2.92 3.67 -9.50
N PHE A 86 -1.92 4.54 -9.45
CA PHE A 86 -0.58 4.26 -9.98
C PHE A 86 0.09 3.09 -9.27
N GLU A 87 0.01 3.06 -7.94
CA GLU A 87 0.51 1.95 -7.13
C GLU A 87 -0.16 0.62 -7.54
N GLY A 88 -1.48 0.59 -7.70
CA GLY A 88 -2.19 -0.60 -8.13
C GLY A 88 -1.72 -1.11 -9.51
N ILE A 89 -1.42 -0.22 -10.46
CA ILE A 89 -0.85 -0.60 -11.77
C ILE A 89 0.54 -1.24 -11.60
N LEU A 90 1.41 -0.65 -10.79
CA LEU A 90 2.76 -1.18 -10.54
C LEU A 90 2.70 -2.57 -9.90
N ILE A 91 1.80 -2.77 -8.93
CA ILE A 91 1.55 -4.06 -8.28
C ILE A 91 1.14 -5.12 -9.30
N ILE A 92 0.22 -4.82 -10.20
CA ILE A 92 -0.24 -5.76 -11.24
C ILE A 92 0.92 -6.14 -12.17
N VAL A 93 1.71 -5.16 -12.61
CA VAL A 93 2.87 -5.41 -13.48
C VAL A 93 3.90 -6.31 -12.78
N ALA A 94 4.21 -6.03 -11.51
CA ALA A 94 5.11 -6.85 -10.71
C ALA A 94 4.59 -8.28 -10.54
N ALA A 95 3.30 -8.44 -10.19
CA ALA A 95 2.66 -9.74 -10.01
C ALA A 95 2.74 -10.61 -11.28
N ILE A 96 2.47 -10.03 -12.45
CA ILE A 96 2.57 -10.72 -13.74
C ILE A 96 4.03 -11.16 -13.99
N GLY A 97 5.01 -10.30 -13.72
CA GLY A 97 6.43 -10.64 -13.86
C GLY A 97 6.86 -11.79 -12.94
N ILE A 98 6.39 -11.78 -11.68
CA ILE A 98 6.67 -12.85 -10.71
C ILE A 98 6.04 -14.17 -11.17
N ILE A 99 4.77 -14.18 -11.60
CA ILE A 99 4.09 -15.38 -12.09
C ILE A 99 4.83 -15.94 -13.30
N TRP A 100 5.27 -15.09 -14.22
CA TRP A 100 6.05 -15.50 -15.39
C TRP A 100 7.35 -16.20 -14.97
N THR A 101 8.16 -15.56 -14.13
CA THR A 101 9.44 -16.12 -13.67
C THR A 101 9.25 -17.41 -12.88
N ALA A 102 8.30 -17.43 -11.94
CA ALA A 102 8.01 -18.61 -11.13
C ALA A 102 7.48 -19.79 -11.95
N SER A 103 6.67 -19.53 -13.00
CA SER A 103 6.17 -20.56 -13.90
C SER A 103 7.31 -21.27 -14.63
N HIS A 104 8.31 -20.55 -15.10
CA HIS A 104 9.52 -21.16 -15.71
C HIS A 104 10.32 -21.98 -14.69
N ARG A 105 10.42 -21.48 -13.45
CA ARG A 105 11.19 -22.15 -12.38
C ARG A 105 10.54 -23.47 -11.91
N ILE A 106 9.24 -23.66 -12.12
CA ILE A 106 8.58 -24.96 -11.86
C ILE A 106 9.13 -26.05 -12.79
N PHE A 107 9.39 -25.70 -14.06
CA PHE A 107 9.88 -26.68 -15.06
C PHE A 107 11.40 -26.86 -14.99
N ASP A 108 12.14 -25.87 -14.47
CA ASP A 108 13.60 -25.93 -14.29
C ASP A 108 13.96 -25.50 -12.85
N PRO A 109 13.73 -26.37 -11.84
CA PRO A 109 14.03 -26.06 -10.44
C PRO A 109 15.54 -25.91 -10.20
N GLN A 110 15.93 -24.81 -9.58
CA GLN A 110 17.32 -24.57 -9.22
C GLN A 110 17.49 -24.62 -7.70
N PRO A 111 18.65 -25.06 -7.19
CA PRO A 111 18.90 -25.08 -5.76
C PRO A 111 18.94 -23.66 -5.19
N ILE A 112 18.42 -23.51 -3.97
CA ILE A 112 18.50 -22.26 -3.21
C ILE A 112 19.80 -22.26 -2.44
N GLU A 113 20.65 -21.26 -2.67
CA GLU A 113 21.93 -21.10 -2.00
C GLU A 113 21.79 -20.25 -0.72
N GLN A 114 22.72 -20.39 0.22
CA GLN A 114 22.87 -19.55 1.42
C GLN A 114 21.54 -19.16 2.12
N VAL A 115 20.63 -20.09 2.25
CA VAL A 115 19.25 -19.91 2.79
C VAL A 115 19.24 -19.08 4.08
N GLY A 116 20.14 -19.38 5.03
CA GLY A 116 20.16 -18.71 6.34
C GLY A 116 20.41 -17.21 6.25
N LEU A 117 21.31 -16.78 5.37
CA LEU A 117 21.63 -15.37 5.18
C LEU A 117 20.49 -14.64 4.45
N GLY A 118 19.91 -15.27 3.42
CA GLY A 118 18.74 -14.72 2.71
C GLY A 118 17.55 -14.52 3.64
N LEU A 119 17.22 -15.50 4.47
CA LEU A 119 16.15 -15.39 5.46
C LEU A 119 16.43 -14.29 6.48
N ALA A 120 17.67 -14.16 6.98
CA ALA A 120 18.00 -13.09 7.93
C ALA A 120 17.79 -11.70 7.32
N LEU A 121 18.19 -11.47 6.07
CA LEU A 121 18.01 -10.21 5.38
C LEU A 121 16.50 -9.89 5.15
N SER A 122 15.72 -10.90 4.74
CA SER A 122 14.27 -10.76 4.55
C SER A 122 13.56 -10.44 5.88
N ILE A 123 13.90 -11.10 6.98
CA ILE A 123 13.35 -10.83 8.31
C ILE A 123 13.68 -9.40 8.76
N ILE A 124 14.93 -8.95 8.59
CA ILE A 124 15.33 -7.59 8.97
C ILE A 124 14.50 -6.56 8.17
N SER A 125 14.34 -6.75 6.87
CA SER A 125 13.54 -5.85 6.04
C SER A 125 12.06 -5.83 6.46
N SER A 126 11.49 -6.99 6.80
CA SER A 126 10.10 -7.10 7.27
C SER A 126 9.89 -6.41 8.62
N VAL A 127 10.87 -6.49 9.53
CA VAL A 127 10.82 -5.76 10.82
C VAL A 127 10.85 -4.25 10.58
N LEU A 128 11.67 -3.75 9.65
CA LEU A 128 11.70 -2.32 9.31
C LEU A 128 10.36 -1.84 8.76
N ASN A 129 9.76 -2.59 7.83
CA ASN A 129 8.43 -2.27 7.29
C ASN A 129 7.36 -2.30 8.36
N GLY A 130 7.35 -3.31 9.23
CA GLY A 130 6.38 -3.42 10.31
C GLY A 130 6.46 -2.28 11.33
N LEU A 131 7.66 -1.86 11.70
CA LEU A 131 7.87 -0.73 12.61
C LEU A 131 7.37 0.58 11.98
N LEU A 132 7.69 0.82 10.70
CA LEU A 132 7.22 2.00 9.99
C LEU A 132 5.70 1.99 9.86
N ALA A 133 5.10 0.88 9.45
CA ALA A 133 3.64 0.73 9.33
C ALA A 133 2.93 1.05 10.65
N TRP A 134 3.45 0.56 11.77
CA TRP A 134 2.89 0.82 13.09
C TRP A 134 2.87 2.33 13.42
N VAL A 135 3.96 3.04 13.14
CA VAL A 135 4.04 4.50 13.35
C VAL A 135 3.08 5.23 12.41
N MET A 136 3.03 4.83 11.13
CA MET A 136 2.19 5.45 10.11
C MET A 136 0.69 5.28 10.40
N PHE A 137 0.23 4.11 10.87
CA PHE A 137 -1.16 3.92 11.29
C PHE A 137 -1.58 4.87 12.41
N GLY A 138 -0.69 5.10 13.38
CA GLY A 138 -0.94 6.07 14.46
C GLY A 138 -1.12 7.50 13.92
N ALA A 139 -0.28 7.90 12.99
CA ALA A 139 -0.31 9.22 12.37
C ALA A 139 -1.47 9.38 11.38
N ALA A 140 -1.79 8.36 10.58
CA ALA A 140 -2.90 8.36 9.63
C ALA A 140 -4.24 8.68 10.31
N LYS A 141 -4.50 8.07 11.47
CA LYS A 141 -5.69 8.37 12.29
C LYS A 141 -5.71 9.80 12.82
N THR A 142 -4.55 10.35 13.19
CA THR A 142 -4.44 11.69 13.76
C THR A 142 -4.63 12.77 12.68
N HIS A 143 -4.03 12.57 11.51
CA HIS A 143 -4.04 13.53 10.41
C HIS A 143 -5.17 13.28 9.40
N ARG A 144 -5.92 12.19 9.53
CA ARG A 144 -6.97 11.74 8.57
C ARG A 144 -6.44 11.66 7.13
N SER A 145 -5.18 11.24 6.96
CA SER A 145 -4.55 11.10 5.65
C SER A 145 -4.79 9.71 5.07
N ILE A 146 -5.49 9.67 3.94
CA ILE A 146 -5.78 8.43 3.19
C ILE A 146 -4.49 7.83 2.63
N ALA A 147 -3.56 8.68 2.16
CA ALA A 147 -2.28 8.23 1.62
C ALA A 147 -1.41 7.56 2.68
N LEU A 148 -1.33 8.12 3.92
CA LEU A 148 -0.62 7.46 5.02
C LEU A 148 -1.27 6.13 5.43
N GLU A 149 -2.59 6.05 5.40
CA GLU A 149 -3.29 4.81 5.73
C GLU A 149 -3.05 3.74 4.65
N ALA A 150 -3.09 4.13 3.37
CA ALA A 150 -2.82 3.24 2.24
C ALA A 150 -1.40 2.69 2.30
N ASP A 151 -0.38 3.55 2.44
CA ASP A 151 1.02 3.16 2.56
C ASP A 151 1.26 2.26 3.79
N ALA A 152 0.68 2.58 4.95
CA ALA A 152 0.77 1.74 6.14
C ALA A 152 0.14 0.34 5.94
N LYS A 153 -1.02 0.25 5.27
CA LYS A 153 -1.64 -1.03 4.93
C LYS A 153 -0.77 -1.84 3.98
N HIS A 154 -0.20 -1.16 2.98
CA HIS A 154 0.69 -1.79 2.03
C HIS A 154 1.94 -2.38 2.72
N LEU A 155 2.61 -1.61 3.58
CA LEU A 155 3.76 -2.11 4.37
C LEU A 155 3.41 -3.33 5.24
N VAL A 156 2.20 -3.40 5.81
CA VAL A 156 1.73 -4.59 6.55
C VAL A 156 1.52 -5.78 5.61
N THR A 157 0.96 -5.56 4.43
CA THR A 157 0.82 -6.62 3.42
C THR A 157 2.18 -7.16 3.01
N ASP A 158 3.17 -6.28 2.79
CA ASP A 158 4.56 -6.66 2.49
C ASP A 158 5.21 -7.50 3.61
N VAL A 159 4.91 -7.22 4.88
CA VAL A 159 5.34 -8.06 6.00
C VAL A 159 4.72 -9.46 5.92
N TRP A 160 3.41 -9.56 5.63
CA TRP A 160 2.73 -10.86 5.53
C TRP A 160 3.21 -11.68 4.34
N THR A 161 3.46 -11.05 3.18
CA THR A 161 4.01 -11.73 2.00
C THR A 161 5.42 -12.23 2.28
N SER A 162 6.28 -11.40 2.89
CA SER A 162 7.62 -11.80 3.31
C SER A 162 7.59 -12.98 4.31
N VAL A 163 6.66 -13.01 5.26
CA VAL A 163 6.47 -14.17 6.15
C VAL A 163 6.12 -15.42 5.36
N GLY A 164 5.24 -15.31 4.36
CA GLY A 164 4.89 -16.42 3.46
C GLY A 164 6.13 -16.97 2.71
N VAL A 165 6.95 -16.08 2.15
CA VAL A 165 8.19 -16.43 1.44
C VAL A 165 9.19 -17.09 2.39
N VAL A 166 9.41 -16.53 3.57
CA VAL A 166 10.30 -17.09 4.60
C VAL A 166 9.88 -18.51 5.00
N MET A 167 8.56 -18.72 5.23
CA MET A 167 8.03 -20.06 5.53
C MET A 167 8.21 -21.01 4.33
N GLY A 168 7.96 -20.55 3.11
CA GLY A 168 8.15 -21.33 1.89
C GLY A 168 9.60 -21.83 1.74
N ILE A 169 10.56 -20.92 1.85
CA ILE A 169 12.00 -21.26 1.78
C ILE A 169 12.41 -22.21 2.92
N GLY A 170 11.86 -21.97 4.13
CA GLY A 170 12.06 -22.88 5.26
C GLY A 170 11.58 -24.29 4.95
N LEU A 171 10.41 -24.44 4.32
CA LEU A 171 9.87 -25.74 3.89
C LEU A 171 10.74 -26.38 2.80
N VAL A 172 11.20 -25.62 1.81
CA VAL A 172 12.16 -26.11 0.79
C VAL A 172 13.43 -26.65 1.46
N SER A 173 13.98 -25.91 2.43
CA SER A 173 15.18 -26.34 3.17
C SER A 173 14.97 -27.62 3.96
N LEU A 174 13.76 -27.86 4.49
CA LEU A 174 13.44 -29.06 5.28
C LEU A 174 13.07 -30.28 4.40
N THR A 175 12.37 -30.05 3.28
CA THR A 175 11.83 -31.12 2.45
C THR A 175 12.73 -31.46 1.25
N GLY A 176 13.57 -30.53 0.81
CA GLY A 176 14.34 -30.64 -0.42
C GLY A 176 13.52 -30.45 -1.72
N TRP A 177 12.24 -30.07 -1.60
CA TRP A 177 11.35 -29.90 -2.76
C TRP A 177 11.50 -28.49 -3.36
N LEU A 178 12.42 -28.35 -4.31
CA LEU A 178 12.78 -27.05 -4.91
C LEU A 178 11.62 -26.34 -5.61
N TRP A 179 10.65 -27.08 -6.18
CA TRP A 179 9.48 -26.50 -6.83
C TRP A 179 8.54 -25.73 -5.87
N LEU A 180 8.65 -25.98 -4.56
CA LEU A 180 7.87 -25.27 -3.55
C LEU A 180 8.19 -23.76 -3.53
N ASP A 181 9.45 -23.35 -3.80
CA ASP A 181 9.83 -21.94 -3.88
C ASP A 181 9.01 -21.21 -4.96
N ALA A 182 8.93 -21.79 -6.15
CA ALA A 182 8.14 -21.24 -7.25
C ALA A 182 6.63 -21.24 -6.96
N LEU A 183 6.10 -22.26 -6.29
CA LEU A 183 4.69 -22.28 -5.88
C LEU A 183 4.35 -21.21 -4.86
N VAL A 184 5.21 -21.01 -3.87
CA VAL A 184 5.05 -19.93 -2.87
C VAL A 184 5.09 -18.58 -3.58
N ALA A 185 6.03 -18.37 -4.50
CA ALA A 185 6.12 -17.14 -5.30
C ALA A 185 4.82 -16.87 -6.08
N ILE A 186 4.23 -17.90 -6.73
CA ILE A 186 2.95 -17.76 -7.44
C ILE A 186 1.81 -17.43 -6.47
N ALA A 187 1.73 -18.10 -5.32
CA ALA A 187 0.69 -17.85 -4.34
C ALA A 187 0.75 -16.40 -3.80
N VAL A 188 1.95 -15.90 -3.52
CA VAL A 188 2.19 -14.52 -3.12
C VAL A 188 1.80 -13.58 -4.26
N ALA A 189 2.25 -13.84 -5.50
CA ALA A 189 1.92 -13.00 -6.65
C ALA A 189 0.41 -12.92 -6.94
N LEU A 190 -0.33 -13.99 -6.75
CA LEU A 190 -1.80 -13.98 -6.88
C LEU A 190 -2.46 -13.14 -5.78
N ASN A 191 -1.93 -13.16 -4.57
CA ASN A 191 -2.42 -12.32 -3.48
C ASN A 191 -2.18 -10.84 -3.77
N ILE A 192 -0.97 -10.45 -4.16
CA ILE A 192 -0.66 -9.05 -4.48
C ILE A 192 -1.39 -8.58 -5.75
N LEU A 193 -1.63 -9.45 -6.74
CA LEU A 193 -2.46 -9.14 -7.90
C LEU A 193 -3.88 -8.74 -7.49
N LYS A 194 -4.49 -9.46 -6.55
CA LYS A 194 -5.80 -9.14 -5.99
C LYS A 194 -5.79 -7.76 -5.32
N GLU A 195 -4.76 -7.46 -4.53
CA GLU A 195 -4.61 -6.15 -3.88
C GLU A 195 -4.46 -5.02 -4.91
N GLY A 196 -3.64 -5.22 -5.95
CA GLY A 196 -3.48 -4.24 -7.04
C GLY A 196 -4.80 -3.91 -7.75
N VAL A 197 -5.61 -4.92 -8.08
CA VAL A 197 -6.94 -4.73 -8.69
C VAL A 197 -7.87 -3.97 -7.73
N HIS A 198 -7.88 -4.33 -6.45
CA HIS A 198 -8.68 -3.64 -5.44
C HIS A 198 -8.29 -2.17 -5.30
N LEU A 199 -7.00 -1.89 -5.33
CA LEU A 199 -6.47 -0.52 -5.20
C LEU A 199 -6.88 0.35 -6.39
N ILE A 200 -6.79 -0.19 -7.63
CA ILE A 200 -7.26 0.52 -8.84
C ILE A 200 -8.76 0.79 -8.76
N TRP A 201 -9.54 -0.22 -8.35
CA TRP A 201 -10.99 -0.06 -8.20
C TRP A 201 -11.33 1.07 -7.22
N ARG A 202 -10.75 1.04 -6.02
CA ARG A 202 -10.96 2.06 -4.98
C ARG A 202 -10.52 3.46 -5.46
N SER A 203 -9.39 3.55 -6.14
CA SER A 203 -8.90 4.80 -6.73
C SER A 203 -9.89 5.35 -7.76
N SER A 204 -10.38 4.49 -8.65
CA SER A 204 -11.35 4.88 -9.69
C SER A 204 -12.65 5.40 -9.09
N GLN A 205 -13.16 4.75 -8.04
CA GLN A 205 -14.38 5.19 -7.34
C GLN A 205 -14.18 6.58 -6.71
N GLY A 206 -13.06 6.81 -6.02
CA GLY A 206 -12.75 8.11 -5.43
C GLY A 206 -12.56 9.23 -6.47
N LEU A 207 -12.01 8.92 -7.65
CA LEU A 207 -11.89 9.89 -8.76
C LEU A 207 -13.26 10.22 -9.38
N MET A 208 -14.20 9.27 -9.38
CA MET A 208 -15.56 9.44 -9.92
C MET A 208 -16.54 10.01 -8.89
N ASP A 209 -16.06 10.51 -7.75
CA ASP A 209 -16.94 11.07 -6.70
C ASP A 209 -17.96 10.04 -6.17
N GLU A 210 -17.48 8.86 -5.78
CA GLU A 210 -18.34 7.86 -5.13
C GLU A 210 -19.07 8.48 -3.94
N ALA A 211 -20.37 8.22 -3.86
CA ALA A 211 -21.20 8.73 -2.77
C ALA A 211 -20.70 8.22 -1.41
N VAL A 212 -20.72 9.08 -0.40
CA VAL A 212 -20.41 8.68 0.98
C VAL A 212 -21.40 7.63 1.49
N GLU A 213 -21.01 6.90 2.52
CA GLU A 213 -21.86 5.87 3.14
C GLU A 213 -23.24 6.43 3.50
N PRO A 214 -24.33 5.64 3.32
CA PRO A 214 -25.71 6.09 3.57
C PRO A 214 -25.92 6.68 4.96
N GLU A 215 -25.20 6.19 5.98
CA GLU A 215 -25.27 6.72 7.35
C GLU A 215 -24.72 8.15 7.44
N VAL A 216 -23.66 8.46 6.71
CA VAL A 216 -23.05 9.81 6.64
C VAL A 216 -24.01 10.76 5.91
N ILE A 217 -24.60 10.31 4.80
CA ILE A 217 -25.61 11.09 4.04
C ILE A 217 -26.80 11.42 4.95
N ALA A 218 -27.34 10.44 5.66
CA ALA A 218 -28.44 10.64 6.59
C ALA A 218 -28.12 11.68 7.69
N LYS A 219 -26.90 11.60 8.25
CA LYS A 219 -26.44 12.54 9.27
C LYS A 219 -26.25 13.97 8.75
N ILE A 220 -25.75 14.11 7.51
CA ILE A 220 -25.64 15.40 6.84
C ILE A 220 -27.04 15.97 6.58
N GLN A 221 -27.96 15.16 6.06
CA GLN A 221 -29.34 15.57 5.80
C GLN A 221 -30.05 16.00 7.08
N GLU A 222 -29.90 15.24 8.18
CA GLU A 222 -30.45 15.60 9.49
C GLU A 222 -29.90 16.95 9.99
N THR A 223 -28.60 17.15 9.87
CA THR A 223 -27.94 18.41 10.23
C THR A 223 -28.47 19.57 9.41
N LEU A 224 -28.60 19.40 8.09
CA LEU A 224 -29.12 20.44 7.18
C LEU A 224 -30.63 20.75 7.43
N ALA A 225 -31.40 19.71 7.73
CA ALA A 225 -32.83 19.89 8.10
C ALA A 225 -32.98 20.71 9.39
N GLY A 226 -32.07 20.54 10.37
CA GLY A 226 -32.02 21.36 11.57
C GLY A 226 -31.79 22.86 11.30
N PHE A 227 -31.00 23.19 10.29
CA PHE A 227 -30.78 24.59 9.87
C PHE A 227 -31.99 25.16 9.07
N ALA A 228 -32.69 24.33 8.29
CA ALA A 228 -33.84 24.75 7.51
C ALA A 228 -35.02 25.22 8.41
N HIS A 229 -35.18 24.62 9.59
CA HIS A 229 -36.20 25.01 10.57
C HIS A 229 -35.90 26.30 11.34
N GLN A 230 -34.67 26.80 11.30
CA GLN A 230 -34.28 28.02 12.03
C GLN A 230 -34.49 29.32 11.24
N ARG A 231 -34.91 29.25 9.97
CA ARG A 231 -35.16 30.44 9.13
C ARG A 231 -36.55 30.35 8.48
N ASP A 232 -37.49 31.05 9.04
CA ASP A 232 -38.87 31.17 8.54
C ASP A 232 -39.03 31.91 7.19
N GLU A 233 -37.96 32.36 6.54
CA GLU A 233 -38.02 33.18 5.34
C GLU A 233 -37.13 32.73 4.15
N VAL A 234 -36.52 31.55 4.17
CA VAL A 234 -35.70 31.10 3.05
C VAL A 234 -36.30 29.87 2.40
N SER A 235 -36.57 30.00 1.09
CA SER A 235 -36.98 28.92 0.19
C SER A 235 -36.21 27.63 0.42
N ILE A 236 -36.91 26.51 0.40
CA ILE A 236 -36.41 25.14 0.58
C ILE A 236 -35.11 24.94 -0.23
N ILE A 237 -33.96 24.83 0.46
CA ILE A 237 -32.73 24.38 -0.16
C ILE A 237 -32.82 22.85 -0.23
N ARG A 238 -32.95 22.32 -1.43
CA ARG A 238 -32.97 20.90 -1.69
C ARG A 238 -31.55 20.47 -2.09
N PHE A 239 -30.96 19.56 -1.34
CA PHE A 239 -29.66 18.95 -1.69
C PHE A 239 -29.97 17.62 -2.38
N ASP A 240 -29.77 17.56 -3.70
CA ASP A 240 -30.08 16.36 -4.47
C ASP A 240 -28.85 15.40 -4.52
N HIS A 241 -27.63 15.92 -4.33
CA HIS A 241 -26.39 15.12 -4.26
C HIS A 241 -25.44 15.66 -3.21
N VAL A 242 -24.85 14.75 -2.42
CA VAL A 242 -23.71 15.00 -1.54
C VAL A 242 -22.57 14.11 -2.02
N THR A 243 -21.52 14.72 -2.57
CA THR A 243 -20.30 14.07 -3.02
C THR A 243 -19.15 14.37 -2.05
N THR A 244 -18.18 13.47 -1.97
CA THR A 244 -16.96 13.63 -1.18
C THR A 244 -15.87 14.36 -1.94
#